data_a5758da540b21f3b3f9d3faeb7d1142f
#
_entry.id   a5758da540b21f3b3f9d3faeb7d1142f
#
_cell.length_a   1.000
_cell.length_b   1.000
_cell.length_c   1.000
_cell.angle_alpha   90.00
_cell.angle_beta   90.00
_cell.angle_gamma   90.00
#
_symmetry.space_group_name_H-M   'P 1'
#
loop_
_entity.id
_entity.type
_entity.pdbx_description
1 polymer ?
#
loop_
_entity_poly.entity_id
_entity_poly.type
_entity_poly.pdbx_seq_one_letter_code
_entity_poly.pdbx_strand_id
1 'polypeptide(L)'
;MFTGIVEEKGTVRYMQLTGESGVLAVKAKKVLERTKIGDSIAVNGVCLTVTSLQPDGFTADVMAETVRRSSLGSCKAGSQVNLERAMAADGRFGGHIVSGHIDGTGVIRSLIREENAIWVSIGTSPQILHLIVEKGSICIDGISLTVAKVEEEGFQVSVIPHTGEETTLLEKVPGDPVNLENDVIGKYVERLDRKSVV
;
A
#
# COMPACT_ATOMS: atom_id res chain seq x y z
N MET A 1 -6.41 -11.14 -0.76
CA MET A 1 -5.26 -11.23 0.16
C MET A 1 -3.99 -11.07 -0.64
N PHE A 2 -3.02 -10.31 -0.13
CA PHE A 2 -1.75 -9.94 -0.76
C PHE A 2 -0.61 -10.26 0.18
N THR A 3 0.62 -10.08 -0.28
CA THR A 3 1.83 -10.34 0.51
C THR A 3 2.67 -9.08 0.77
N GLY A 4 2.35 -7.99 0.10
CA GLY A 4 3.14 -6.76 0.11
C GLY A 4 4.41 -6.84 -0.74
N ILE A 5 4.41 -7.73 -1.72
CA ILE A 5 5.47 -7.82 -2.73
C ILE A 5 4.95 -7.24 -4.03
N VAL A 6 5.39 -6.02 -4.32
CA VAL A 6 5.01 -5.30 -5.54
C VAL A 6 5.49 -6.08 -6.77
N GLU A 7 4.61 -6.28 -7.73
CA GLU A 7 4.91 -6.99 -8.96
C GLU A 7 5.36 -6.05 -10.09
N GLU A 8 4.79 -4.85 -10.16
CA GLU A 8 5.19 -3.80 -11.10
C GLU A 8 4.73 -2.41 -10.65
N LYS A 9 5.33 -1.38 -11.23
CA LYS A 9 4.82 0.00 -11.17
C LYS A 9 3.85 0.22 -12.34
N GLY A 10 2.60 0.57 -12.02
CA GLY A 10 1.61 0.99 -13.00
C GLY A 10 1.53 2.51 -13.13
N THR A 11 0.88 2.98 -14.19
CA THR A 11 0.65 4.41 -14.41
C THR A 11 -0.85 4.69 -14.44
N VAL A 12 -1.32 5.60 -13.60
CA VAL A 12 -2.71 6.05 -13.61
C VAL A 12 -3.01 6.75 -14.93
N ARG A 13 -4.05 6.31 -15.63
CA ARG A 13 -4.57 6.98 -16.83
C ARG A 13 -5.56 8.08 -16.46
N TYR A 14 -6.49 7.73 -15.60
CA TYR A 14 -7.45 8.67 -15.01
C TYR A 14 -8.03 8.10 -13.71
N MET A 15 -8.49 9.00 -12.88
CA MET A 15 -9.38 8.75 -11.76
C MET A 15 -10.61 9.63 -11.97
N GLN A 16 -11.78 9.05 -12.13
CA GLN A 16 -13.02 9.77 -12.34
C GLN A 16 -14.01 9.41 -11.23
N LEU A 17 -14.42 10.41 -10.45
CA LEU A 17 -15.41 10.26 -9.40
C LEU A 17 -16.77 10.74 -9.92
N THR A 18 -17.83 9.99 -9.62
CA THR A 18 -19.21 10.35 -9.91
C THR A 18 -20.05 10.04 -8.68
N GLY A 19 -20.34 11.07 -7.88
CA GLY A 19 -21.05 10.89 -6.62
C GLY A 19 -20.25 10.07 -5.59
N GLU A 20 -20.80 8.95 -5.15
CA GLU A 20 -20.23 8.08 -4.11
C GLU A 20 -19.30 6.99 -4.66
N SER A 21 -19.11 6.90 -5.95
CA SER A 21 -18.27 5.92 -6.63
C SER A 21 -17.34 6.57 -7.64
N GLY A 22 -16.33 5.86 -8.07
CA GLY A 22 -15.40 6.30 -9.08
C GLY A 22 -14.81 5.13 -9.85
N VAL A 23 -14.14 5.46 -10.94
CA VAL A 23 -13.38 4.51 -11.76
C VAL A 23 -11.93 4.94 -11.79
N LEU A 24 -11.05 4.05 -11.41
CA LEU A 24 -9.61 4.19 -11.58
C LEU A 24 -9.18 3.36 -12.79
N ALA A 25 -8.51 3.99 -13.76
CA ALA A 25 -7.89 3.32 -14.88
C ALA A 25 -6.36 3.35 -14.75
N VAL A 26 -5.73 2.18 -14.85
CA VAL A 26 -4.29 2.02 -14.68
C VAL A 26 -3.71 1.30 -15.89
N LYS A 27 -2.63 1.87 -16.45
CA LYS A 27 -1.78 1.21 -17.42
C LYS A 27 -0.86 0.23 -16.68
N ALA A 28 -0.87 -1.03 -17.11
CA ALA A 28 -0.12 -2.11 -16.49
C ALA A 28 0.22 -3.19 -17.54
N LYS A 29 1.07 -4.14 -17.19
CA LYS A 29 1.44 -5.25 -18.05
C LYS A 29 1.49 -6.57 -17.29
N LYS A 30 2.36 -6.67 -16.26
CA LYS A 30 2.64 -7.92 -15.54
C LYS A 30 1.44 -8.39 -14.73
N VAL A 31 0.76 -7.48 -14.03
CA VAL A 31 -0.44 -7.82 -13.24
C VAL A 31 -1.65 -8.18 -14.10
N LEU A 32 -1.60 -7.99 -15.43
CA LEU A 32 -2.68 -8.43 -16.33
C LEU A 32 -2.59 -9.92 -16.66
N GLU A 33 -1.41 -10.54 -16.48
CA GLU A 33 -1.20 -11.95 -16.77
C GLU A 33 -2.10 -12.83 -15.90
N ARG A 34 -3.01 -13.60 -16.54
CA ARG A 34 -4.01 -14.46 -15.90
C ARG A 34 -5.05 -13.74 -15.03
N THR A 35 -5.03 -12.41 -14.96
CA THR A 35 -6.06 -11.63 -14.27
C THR A 35 -7.35 -11.67 -15.05
N LYS A 36 -8.47 -11.78 -14.34
CA LYS A 36 -9.83 -11.80 -14.87
C LYS A 36 -10.65 -10.67 -14.27
N ILE A 37 -11.72 -10.29 -14.94
CA ILE A 37 -12.74 -9.40 -14.35
C ILE A 37 -13.28 -10.05 -13.07
N GLY A 38 -13.35 -9.28 -12.00
CA GLY A 38 -13.71 -9.72 -10.66
C GLY A 38 -12.51 -10.10 -9.77
N ASP A 39 -11.31 -10.24 -10.32
CA ASP A 39 -10.11 -10.45 -9.52
C ASP A 39 -9.71 -9.15 -8.78
N SER A 40 -8.96 -9.31 -7.70
CA SER A 40 -8.45 -8.18 -6.92
C SER A 40 -7.00 -7.86 -7.31
N ILE A 41 -6.73 -6.56 -7.49
CA ILE A 41 -5.38 -6.00 -7.58
C ILE A 41 -5.23 -4.94 -6.48
N ALA A 42 -4.13 -5.01 -5.72
CA ALA A 42 -3.75 -3.94 -4.82
C ALA A 42 -3.11 -2.80 -5.61
N VAL A 43 -3.63 -1.58 -5.45
CA VAL A 43 -3.08 -0.35 -6.04
C VAL A 43 -2.62 0.54 -4.89
N ASN A 44 -1.31 0.76 -4.76
CA ASN A 44 -0.71 1.39 -3.58
C ASN A 44 -1.26 0.77 -2.26
N GLY A 45 -1.37 -0.55 -2.19
CA GLY A 45 -1.87 -1.28 -1.03
C GLY A 45 -3.39 -1.25 -0.85
N VAL A 46 -4.15 -0.60 -1.73
CA VAL A 46 -5.62 -0.60 -1.68
C VAL A 46 -6.17 -1.71 -2.56
N CYS A 47 -6.89 -2.65 -1.97
CA CYS A 47 -7.55 -3.74 -2.70
C CYS A 47 -8.69 -3.19 -3.57
N LEU A 48 -8.55 -3.35 -4.88
CA LEU A 48 -9.56 -2.94 -5.86
C LEU A 48 -9.97 -4.13 -6.73
N THR A 49 -11.26 -4.20 -7.08
CA THR A 49 -11.79 -5.23 -7.96
C THR A 49 -11.71 -4.77 -9.41
N VAL A 50 -11.11 -5.59 -10.25
CA VAL A 50 -11.00 -5.36 -11.70
C VAL A 50 -12.38 -5.42 -12.34
N THR A 51 -12.81 -4.35 -12.99
CA THR A 51 -14.09 -4.25 -13.69
C THR A 51 -13.98 -4.33 -15.19
N SER A 52 -12.79 -4.02 -15.75
CA SER A 52 -12.50 -4.16 -17.19
C SER A 52 -11.01 -4.43 -17.40
N LEU A 53 -10.71 -5.19 -18.44
CA LEU A 53 -9.34 -5.48 -18.89
C LEU A 53 -9.12 -4.97 -20.31
N GLN A 54 -7.95 -4.40 -20.55
CA GLN A 54 -7.47 -3.94 -21.84
C GLN A 54 -6.07 -4.54 -22.09
N PRO A 55 -5.58 -4.58 -23.35
CA PRO A 55 -4.28 -5.17 -23.63
C PRO A 55 -3.09 -4.56 -22.86
N ASP A 56 -3.25 -3.31 -22.39
CA ASP A 56 -2.21 -2.53 -21.71
C ASP A 56 -2.69 -1.88 -20.41
N GLY A 57 -3.74 -2.44 -19.76
CA GLY A 57 -4.24 -1.90 -18.49
C GLY A 57 -5.56 -2.50 -18.03
N PHE A 58 -6.05 -1.97 -16.93
CA PHE A 58 -7.33 -2.36 -16.35
C PHE A 58 -8.06 -1.15 -15.78
N THR A 59 -9.37 -1.33 -15.53
CA THR A 59 -10.14 -0.42 -14.69
C THR A 59 -10.62 -1.14 -13.45
N ALA A 60 -10.78 -0.38 -12.38
CA ALA A 60 -11.35 -0.85 -11.13
C ALA A 60 -12.30 0.21 -10.56
N ASP A 61 -13.38 -0.25 -9.92
CA ASP A 61 -14.26 0.64 -9.21
C ASP A 61 -13.68 1.03 -7.86
N VAL A 62 -13.85 2.30 -7.48
CA VAL A 62 -13.34 2.85 -6.23
C VAL A 62 -14.47 3.58 -5.52
N MET A 63 -14.70 3.25 -4.25
CA MET A 63 -15.65 3.99 -3.42
C MET A 63 -15.07 5.37 -3.06
N ALA A 64 -15.92 6.40 -3.03
CA ALA A 64 -15.48 7.75 -2.65
C ALA A 64 -14.82 7.79 -1.26
N GLU A 65 -15.28 6.94 -0.32
CA GLU A 65 -14.65 6.79 1.00
C GLU A 65 -13.21 6.28 0.90
N THR A 66 -12.95 5.29 0.03
CA THR A 66 -11.59 4.78 -0.23
C THR A 66 -10.68 5.89 -0.77
N VAL A 67 -11.20 6.71 -1.68
CA VAL A 67 -10.45 7.85 -2.24
C VAL A 67 -10.15 8.88 -1.16
N ARG A 68 -11.11 9.20 -0.30
CA ARG A 68 -10.92 10.18 0.81
C ARG A 68 -9.92 9.71 1.85
N ARG A 69 -9.86 8.41 2.14
CA ARG A 69 -9.02 7.82 3.21
C ARG A 69 -7.66 7.35 2.74
N SER A 70 -7.38 7.40 1.46
CA SER A 70 -6.15 6.87 0.88
C SER A 70 -5.36 7.90 0.09
N SER A 71 -4.11 7.61 -0.19
CA SER A 71 -3.27 8.39 -1.10
C SER A 71 -3.81 8.38 -2.55
N LEU A 72 -4.74 7.49 -2.89
CA LEU A 72 -5.37 7.45 -4.21
C LEU A 72 -6.10 8.75 -4.54
N GLY A 73 -6.62 9.47 -3.52
CA GLY A 73 -7.26 10.78 -3.71
C GLY A 73 -6.35 11.86 -4.30
N SER A 74 -5.04 11.72 -4.17
CA SER A 74 -4.05 12.62 -4.77
C SER A 74 -3.57 12.17 -6.16
N CYS A 75 -3.94 10.97 -6.61
CA CYS A 75 -3.54 10.45 -7.90
C CYS A 75 -4.19 11.20 -9.06
N LYS A 76 -3.41 11.46 -10.08
CA LYS A 76 -3.82 12.09 -11.35
C LYS A 76 -3.25 11.31 -12.51
N ALA A 77 -3.69 11.63 -13.73
CA ALA A 77 -3.10 11.04 -14.93
C ALA A 77 -1.57 11.22 -14.92
N GLY A 78 -0.84 10.12 -15.14
CA GLY A 78 0.61 10.05 -15.08
C GLY A 78 1.19 9.66 -13.71
N SER A 79 0.40 9.63 -12.62
CA SER A 79 0.88 9.16 -11.32
C SER A 79 1.32 7.69 -11.39
N GLN A 80 2.46 7.40 -10.79
CA GLN A 80 2.94 6.02 -10.63
C GLN A 80 2.33 5.38 -9.39
N VAL A 81 1.97 4.11 -9.48
CA VAL A 81 1.37 3.32 -8.40
C VAL A 81 1.98 1.93 -8.33
N ASN A 82 2.13 1.39 -7.13
CA ASN A 82 2.55 0.02 -6.91
C ASN A 82 1.38 -0.93 -7.17
N LEU A 83 1.63 -2.04 -7.85
CA LEU A 83 0.63 -3.03 -8.20
C LEU A 83 1.04 -4.42 -7.72
N GLU A 84 0.08 -5.14 -7.12
CA GLU A 84 0.22 -6.54 -6.73
C GLU A 84 -1.11 -7.26 -6.98
N ARG A 85 -1.08 -8.43 -7.63
CA ARG A 85 -2.26 -9.31 -7.76
C ARG A 85 -2.55 -10.00 -6.44
N ALA A 86 -3.81 -10.36 -6.20
CA ALA A 86 -4.14 -11.25 -5.10
C ALA A 86 -3.33 -12.55 -5.21
N MET A 87 -2.76 -12.98 -4.08
CA MET A 87 -1.93 -14.18 -4.00
C MET A 87 -2.72 -15.43 -4.42
N ALA A 88 -2.14 -16.25 -5.29
CA ALA A 88 -2.69 -17.55 -5.63
C ALA A 88 -2.66 -18.50 -4.40
N ALA A 89 -3.58 -19.48 -4.34
CA ALA A 89 -3.67 -20.40 -3.20
C ALA A 89 -2.41 -21.25 -2.98
N ASP A 90 -1.63 -21.49 -4.02
CA ASP A 90 -0.34 -22.18 -4.03
C ASP A 90 0.85 -21.23 -4.07
N GLY A 91 0.61 -19.92 -3.87
CA GLY A 91 1.61 -18.87 -3.88
C GLY A 91 2.51 -18.90 -2.63
N ARG A 92 3.64 -18.18 -2.71
CA ARG A 92 4.58 -18.03 -1.58
C ARG A 92 4.32 -16.70 -0.87
N PHE A 93 4.38 -16.72 0.46
CA PHE A 93 4.42 -15.50 1.26
C PHE A 93 5.83 -14.89 1.21
N GLY A 94 6.04 -13.88 0.36
CA GLY A 94 7.31 -13.17 0.28
C GLY A 94 7.48 -12.07 1.34
N GLY A 95 6.35 -11.53 1.83
CA GLY A 95 6.31 -10.48 2.85
C GLY A 95 5.52 -10.91 4.09
N HIS A 96 4.40 -10.25 4.38
CA HIS A 96 3.48 -10.60 5.47
C HIS A 96 2.03 -10.63 4.99
N ILE A 97 1.07 -10.92 5.87
CA ILE A 97 -0.35 -10.96 5.51
C ILE A 97 -0.84 -9.53 5.30
N VAL A 98 -1.11 -9.17 4.04
CA VAL A 98 -1.65 -7.87 3.64
C VAL A 98 -3.05 -8.08 3.09
N SER A 99 -4.04 -7.38 3.65
CA SER A 99 -5.43 -7.51 3.24
C SER A 99 -5.79 -6.59 2.06
N GLY A 100 -5.04 -5.51 1.90
CA GLY A 100 -5.37 -4.42 0.99
C GLY A 100 -6.40 -3.44 1.58
N HIS A 101 -6.61 -3.50 2.88
CA HIS A 101 -7.53 -2.64 3.62
C HIS A 101 -6.72 -1.70 4.53
N ILE A 102 -6.28 -0.61 3.95
CA ILE A 102 -5.44 0.37 4.64
C ILE A 102 -6.12 0.93 5.88
N ASP A 103 -5.36 1.21 6.92
CA ASP A 103 -5.85 1.84 8.16
C ASP A 103 -5.92 3.36 8.05
N GLY A 104 -5.17 3.92 7.10
CA GLY A 104 -5.12 5.33 6.81
C GLY A 104 -3.84 5.70 6.08
N THR A 105 -3.41 6.95 6.25
CA THR A 105 -2.22 7.47 5.57
C THR A 105 -1.16 7.94 6.55
N GLY A 106 0.09 7.87 6.11
CA GLY A 106 1.21 8.57 6.70
C GLY A 106 1.75 9.61 5.74
N VAL A 107 2.72 10.39 6.20
CA VAL A 107 3.41 11.40 5.41
C VAL A 107 4.91 11.15 5.47
N ILE A 108 5.58 11.12 4.33
CA ILE A 108 7.03 11.05 4.26
C ILE A 108 7.62 12.29 4.96
N ARG A 109 8.45 12.11 5.97
CA ARG A 109 9.16 13.19 6.68
C ARG A 109 10.55 13.41 6.12
N SER A 110 11.27 12.31 5.85
CA SER A 110 12.61 12.38 5.27
C SER A 110 12.98 11.09 4.54
N LEU A 111 13.91 11.23 3.59
CA LEU A 111 14.60 10.11 2.94
C LEU A 111 16.10 10.40 3.09
N ILE A 112 16.81 9.61 3.86
CA ILE A 112 18.23 9.81 4.17
C ILE A 112 19.00 8.60 3.69
N ARG A 113 19.95 8.80 2.79
CA ARG A 113 20.81 7.74 2.30
C ARG A 113 21.90 7.45 3.33
N GLU A 114 22.01 6.18 3.69
CA GLU A 114 23.06 5.68 4.57
C GLU A 114 23.63 4.38 3.98
N GLU A 115 24.87 4.42 3.55
CA GLU A 115 25.54 3.30 2.86
C GLU A 115 24.73 2.76 1.67
N ASN A 116 24.26 1.51 1.77
CA ASN A 116 23.51 0.81 0.74
C ASN A 116 21.99 0.88 0.93
N ALA A 117 21.51 1.61 1.93
CA ALA A 117 20.10 1.73 2.23
C ALA A 117 19.63 3.18 2.23
N ILE A 118 18.32 3.36 2.08
CA ILE A 118 17.66 4.65 2.27
C ILE A 118 16.71 4.51 3.45
N TRP A 119 16.97 5.32 4.47
CA TRP A 119 16.10 5.44 5.63
C TRP A 119 14.96 6.37 5.30
N VAL A 120 13.74 5.83 5.41
CA VAL A 120 12.50 6.57 5.16
C VAL A 120 11.80 6.76 6.49
N SER A 121 11.67 8.03 6.92
CA SER A 121 10.90 8.40 8.11
C SER A 121 9.49 8.80 7.70
N ILE A 122 8.49 8.23 8.38
CA ILE A 122 7.07 8.43 8.09
C ILE A 122 6.36 8.85 9.36
N GLY A 123 5.70 10.01 9.30
CA GLY A 123 4.79 10.47 10.34
C GLY A 123 3.39 9.90 10.11
N THR A 124 2.71 9.53 11.20
CA THR A 124 1.34 9.00 11.11
C THR A 124 0.54 9.30 12.37
N SER A 125 -0.76 9.00 12.33
CA SER A 125 -1.64 9.22 13.48
C SER A 125 -1.33 8.26 14.63
N PRO A 126 -1.62 8.65 15.90
CA PRO A 126 -1.44 7.77 17.06
C PRO A 126 -2.19 6.45 16.93
N GLN A 127 -3.36 6.43 16.27
CA GLN A 127 -4.17 5.23 16.07
C GLN A 127 -3.49 4.19 15.21
N ILE A 128 -2.75 4.62 14.17
CA ILE A 128 -1.97 3.73 13.33
C ILE A 128 -0.66 3.35 14.03
N LEU A 129 0.02 4.33 14.62
CA LEU A 129 1.31 4.16 15.27
C LEU A 129 1.26 3.17 16.43
N HIS A 130 0.15 3.12 17.15
CA HIS A 130 -0.06 2.24 18.30
C HIS A 130 0.15 0.74 18.00
N LEU A 131 -0.13 0.31 16.77
CA LEU A 131 0.04 -1.09 16.34
C LEU A 131 1.37 -1.35 15.63
N ILE A 132 2.19 -0.32 15.44
CA ILE A 132 3.50 -0.45 14.80
C ILE A 132 4.52 -0.83 15.86
N VAL A 133 5.19 -1.97 15.67
CA VAL A 133 6.22 -2.46 16.58
C VAL A 133 7.57 -2.53 15.88
N GLU A 134 8.63 -2.18 16.60
CA GLU A 134 10.00 -2.29 16.10
C GLU A 134 10.32 -3.74 15.75
N LYS A 135 10.96 -3.97 14.60
CA LYS A 135 11.21 -5.27 13.99
C LYS A 135 9.96 -6.04 13.52
N GLY A 136 8.77 -5.45 13.67
CA GLY A 136 7.54 -5.96 13.05
C GLY A 136 7.42 -5.57 11.58
N SER A 137 6.32 -5.98 10.95
CA SER A 137 5.99 -5.65 9.57
C SER A 137 4.98 -4.51 9.49
N ILE A 138 5.12 -3.69 8.46
CA ILE A 138 4.15 -2.66 8.05
C ILE A 138 4.01 -2.70 6.54
N CYS A 139 2.81 -2.49 6.03
CA CYS A 139 2.58 -2.32 4.60
C CYS A 139 2.49 -0.81 4.27
N ILE A 140 3.39 -0.34 3.39
CA ILE A 140 3.48 1.07 2.96
C ILE A 140 3.25 1.12 1.45
N ASP A 141 2.17 1.77 0.99
CA ASP A 141 1.77 1.78 -0.43
C ASP A 141 1.84 0.38 -1.08
N GLY A 142 1.41 -0.66 -0.35
CA GLY A 142 1.44 -2.05 -0.83
C GLY A 142 2.79 -2.75 -0.67
N ILE A 143 3.79 -2.13 -0.06
CA ILE A 143 5.12 -2.70 0.13
C ILE A 143 5.25 -3.22 1.55
N SER A 144 5.53 -4.51 1.72
CA SER A 144 5.88 -5.12 3.01
C SER A 144 7.27 -4.71 3.44
N LEU A 145 7.38 -3.99 4.54
CA LEU A 145 8.65 -3.50 5.07
C LEU A 145 8.80 -3.79 6.56
N THR A 146 10.02 -4.03 6.98
CA THR A 146 10.36 -4.18 8.40
C THR A 146 10.51 -2.80 9.04
N VAL A 147 9.84 -2.60 10.17
CA VAL A 147 9.98 -1.39 10.98
C VAL A 147 11.36 -1.41 11.64
N ALA A 148 12.19 -0.44 11.29
CA ALA A 148 13.55 -0.32 11.83
C ALA A 148 13.56 0.39 13.17
N LYS A 149 12.68 1.39 13.35
CA LYS A 149 12.58 2.21 14.57
C LYS A 149 11.18 2.76 14.71
N VAL A 150 10.65 2.84 15.94
CA VAL A 150 9.43 3.56 16.28
C VAL A 150 9.79 4.84 17.03
N GLU A 151 9.12 5.94 16.70
CA GLU A 151 9.31 7.27 17.25
C GLU A 151 7.99 7.80 17.84
N GLU A 152 8.02 8.93 18.55
CA GLU A 152 6.84 9.48 19.22
C GLU A 152 5.67 9.79 18.27
N GLU A 153 5.97 10.26 17.05
CA GLU A 153 4.96 10.66 16.07
C GLU A 153 5.10 9.94 14.73
N GLY A 154 5.80 8.80 14.69
CA GLY A 154 6.04 8.08 13.45
C GLY A 154 6.98 6.91 13.60
N PHE A 155 7.50 6.45 12.49
CA PHE A 155 8.41 5.31 12.44
C PHE A 155 9.38 5.42 11.26
N GLN A 156 10.39 4.57 11.25
CA GLN A 156 11.38 4.50 10.19
C GLN A 156 11.46 3.09 9.63
N VAL A 157 11.66 3.02 8.32
CA VAL A 157 12.00 1.79 7.59
C VAL A 157 13.31 1.99 6.82
N SER A 158 14.05 0.91 6.65
CA SER A 158 15.28 0.92 5.83
C SER A 158 15.00 0.21 4.52
N VAL A 159 15.11 0.94 3.40
CA VAL A 159 14.77 0.46 2.06
C VAL A 159 16.05 0.12 1.32
N ILE A 160 16.16 -1.14 0.86
CA ILE A 160 17.28 -1.60 0.03
C ILE A 160 17.12 -1.12 -1.41
N PRO A 161 18.21 -0.99 -2.19
CA PRO A 161 18.17 -0.47 -3.57
C PRO A 161 17.14 -1.17 -4.44
N HIS A 162 17.10 -2.49 -4.44
CA HIS A 162 16.16 -3.28 -5.23
C HIS A 162 14.70 -2.89 -4.97
N THR A 163 14.29 -2.77 -3.70
CA THR A 163 12.93 -2.34 -3.34
C THR A 163 12.64 -0.92 -3.85
N GLY A 164 13.64 -0.04 -3.79
CA GLY A 164 13.52 1.33 -4.28
C GLY A 164 13.34 1.41 -5.80
N GLU A 165 14.01 0.55 -6.55
CA GLU A 165 13.93 0.49 -8.03
C GLU A 165 12.59 -0.08 -8.50
N GLU A 166 12.11 -1.12 -7.82
CA GLU A 166 10.90 -1.87 -8.19
C GLU A 166 9.59 -1.22 -7.67
N THR A 167 9.69 -0.20 -6.82
CA THR A 167 8.52 0.44 -6.20
C THR A 167 8.56 1.96 -6.32
N THR A 168 7.43 2.60 -6.03
CA THR A 168 7.31 4.07 -6.08
C THR A 168 7.82 4.78 -4.81
N LEU A 169 8.21 4.04 -3.76
CA LEU A 169 8.46 4.63 -2.44
C LEU A 169 9.61 5.66 -2.45
N LEU A 170 10.70 5.36 -3.14
CA LEU A 170 11.88 6.25 -3.22
C LEU A 170 11.75 7.34 -4.31
N GLU A 171 10.66 7.34 -5.09
CA GLU A 171 10.32 8.44 -6.01
C GLU A 171 9.57 9.57 -5.29
N LYS A 172 9.11 9.31 -4.06
CA LYS A 172 8.40 10.28 -3.23
C LYS A 172 9.36 11.28 -2.57
N VAL A 173 8.80 12.42 -2.16
CA VAL A 173 9.52 13.50 -1.46
C VAL A 173 8.89 13.78 -0.09
N PRO A 174 9.60 14.44 0.83
CA PRO A 174 9.01 14.89 2.08
C PRO A 174 7.74 15.70 1.84
N GLY A 175 6.67 15.34 2.56
CA GLY A 175 5.33 15.89 2.39
C GLY A 175 4.38 14.98 1.60
N ASP A 176 4.87 14.02 0.84
CA ASP A 176 4.02 13.10 0.08
C ASP A 176 3.28 12.11 1.00
N PRO A 177 2.00 11.83 0.71
CA PRO A 177 1.24 10.84 1.44
C PRO A 177 1.62 9.42 1.01
N VAL A 178 1.52 8.48 1.96
CA VAL A 178 1.62 7.03 1.74
C VAL A 178 0.45 6.33 2.42
N ASN A 179 -0.07 5.27 1.82
CA ASN A 179 -1.04 4.40 2.46
C ASN A 179 -0.35 3.50 3.48
N LEU A 180 -0.99 3.30 4.62
CA LEU A 180 -0.48 2.44 5.69
C LEU A 180 -1.51 1.36 6.04
N GLU A 181 -1.05 0.11 6.10
CA GLU A 181 -1.82 -1.01 6.65
C GLU A 181 -0.97 -1.71 7.70
N ASN A 182 -1.46 -1.71 8.94
CA ASN A 182 -0.85 -2.46 10.04
C ASN A 182 -0.99 -3.96 9.84
N ASP A 183 -0.06 -4.73 10.37
CA ASP A 183 -0.18 -6.18 10.39
C ASP A 183 -1.52 -6.59 11.05
N VAL A 184 -2.31 -7.35 10.31
CA VAL A 184 -3.65 -7.78 10.75
C VAL A 184 -3.62 -8.58 12.06
N ILE A 185 -2.52 -9.26 12.35
CA ILE A 185 -2.33 -10.00 13.61
C ILE A 185 -2.38 -9.03 14.80
N GLY A 186 -1.70 -7.88 14.70
CA GLY A 186 -1.73 -6.85 15.74
C GLY A 186 -3.15 -6.34 16.01
N LYS A 187 -3.94 -6.13 14.96
CA LYS A 187 -5.34 -5.69 15.09
C LYS A 187 -6.21 -6.70 15.83
N TYR A 188 -6.03 -8.01 15.56
CA TYR A 188 -6.78 -9.05 16.26
C TYR A 188 -6.34 -9.21 17.71
N VAL A 189 -5.04 -9.16 17.97
CA VAL A 189 -4.50 -9.22 19.35
C VAL A 189 -5.07 -8.07 20.17
N GLU A 190 -4.99 -6.83 19.68
CA GLU A 190 -5.57 -5.66 20.37
C GLU A 190 -7.07 -5.82 20.65
N ARG A 191 -7.83 -6.31 19.66
CA ARG A 191 -9.26 -6.51 19.80
C ARG A 191 -9.62 -7.55 20.86
N LEU A 192 -8.81 -8.60 20.99
CA LEU A 192 -9.02 -9.66 21.98
C LEU A 192 -8.63 -9.19 23.38
N ASP A 193 -7.52 -8.46 23.51
CA ASP A 193 -7.04 -7.92 24.78
C ASP A 193 -8.07 -6.97 25.39
N ARG A 194 -8.63 -6.03 24.62
CA ARG A 194 -9.69 -5.13 25.06
C ARG A 194 -10.96 -5.81 25.58
N LYS A 195 -11.21 -7.07 25.21
CA LYS A 195 -12.36 -7.84 25.70
C LYS A 195 -12.08 -8.56 27.02
N SER A 196 -10.83 -8.76 27.38
CA SER A 196 -10.43 -9.43 28.63
C SER A 196 -10.38 -8.47 29.83
N VAL A 197 -10.63 -7.18 29.64
CA VAL A 197 -10.61 -6.13 30.68
C VAL A 197 -12.04 -5.73 31.15
N VAL A 198 -13.04 -6.59 30.93
CA VAL A 198 -14.42 -6.38 31.41
C VAL A 198 -14.74 -7.39 32.51
#